data_5739424c2f36519936d842208fc8b5cf
#
_entry.id   5739424c2f36519936d842208fc8b5cf
#
_cell.length_a   1.000
_cell.length_b   1.000
_cell.length_c   1.000
_cell.angle_alpha   90.00
_cell.angle_beta   90.00
_cell.angle_gamma   90.00
#
_symmetry.space_group_name_H-M   'P 1'
#
loop_
_entity.id
_entity.type
_entity.pdbx_description
1 polymer ?
#
loop_
_entity_poly.entity_id
_entity_poly.type
_entity_poly.pdbx_seq_one_letter_code
_entity_poly.pdbx_strand_id
1 'polypeptide(L)'
;MTTQLAKFAIGQVVRHRVYPFRGVIFDVDPVFSNTEEYWLSIPENIRPHKNQPFYHLLAENEDSSYVAYVSEQNLLPDDTGQPVGHPQASMIFESFRGGHYTLRPGIGH
;
A
#
# COMPACT_ATOMS: atom_id res chain seq x y z
N MET A 1 -8.37 -20.59 15.06
CA MET A 1 -8.06 -19.80 13.89
C MET A 1 -7.12 -18.67 14.25
N THR A 2 -6.06 -18.53 13.51
CA THR A 2 -5.06 -17.50 13.78
C THR A 2 -5.41 -16.23 13.03
N THR A 3 -5.37 -15.10 13.73
CA THR A 3 -5.51 -13.79 13.10
C THR A 3 -4.12 -13.33 12.66
N GLN A 4 -3.98 -13.00 11.39
CA GLN A 4 -2.72 -12.45 10.90
C GLN A 4 -2.65 -10.97 11.21
N LEU A 5 -1.53 -10.55 11.79
CA LEU A 5 -1.26 -9.15 12.04
C LEU A 5 -0.67 -8.53 10.78
N ALA A 6 -1.15 -7.35 10.43
CA ALA A 6 -0.58 -6.60 9.32
C ALA A 6 0.84 -6.15 9.67
N LYS A 7 1.77 -6.41 8.76
CA LYS A 7 3.18 -6.08 8.95
C LYS A 7 3.43 -4.58 8.79
N PHE A 8 2.63 -3.92 7.98
CA PHE A 8 2.80 -2.49 7.66
C PHE A 8 1.61 -1.70 8.18
N ALA A 9 1.81 -0.41 8.41
CA ALA A 9 0.82 0.46 9.01
C ALA A 9 0.35 1.53 8.02
N ILE A 10 -0.85 2.06 8.25
CA ILE A 10 -1.36 3.22 7.52
C ILE A 10 -0.39 4.38 7.74
N GLY A 11 -0.02 5.07 6.66
CA GLY A 11 0.97 6.14 6.68
C GLY A 11 2.39 5.69 6.38
N GLN A 12 2.64 4.40 6.40
CA GLN A 12 3.97 3.89 6.07
C GLN A 12 4.18 3.89 4.55
N VAL A 13 5.39 4.26 4.13
CA VAL A 13 5.77 4.20 2.72
C VAL A 13 6.41 2.84 2.46
N VAL A 14 5.93 2.19 1.41
CA VAL A 14 6.41 0.87 1.00
C VAL A 14 6.76 0.89 -0.48
N ARG A 15 7.48 -0.12 -0.92
CA ARG A 15 7.77 -0.32 -2.34
C ARG A 15 7.43 -1.73 -2.75
N HIS A 16 7.09 -1.91 -4.03
CA HIS A 16 6.84 -3.25 -4.56
C HIS A 16 8.17 -3.97 -4.72
N ARG A 17 8.21 -5.25 -4.37
CA ARG A 17 9.47 -6.01 -4.43
C ARG A 17 9.90 -6.39 -5.84
N VAL A 18 8.97 -6.31 -6.82
CA VAL A 18 9.24 -6.70 -8.21
C VAL A 18 9.11 -5.51 -9.15
N TYR A 19 7.99 -4.78 -9.07
CA TYR A 19 7.72 -3.66 -9.97
C TYR A 19 8.31 -2.36 -9.44
N PRO A 20 8.69 -1.43 -10.34
CA PRO A 20 9.38 -0.20 -9.92
C PRO A 20 8.42 0.88 -9.45
N PHE A 21 7.64 0.62 -8.39
CA PHE A 21 6.79 1.65 -7.81
C PHE A 21 6.83 1.59 -6.29
N ARG A 22 6.45 2.70 -5.68
CA ARG A 22 6.36 2.86 -4.25
C ARG A 22 5.06 3.60 -3.93
N GLY A 23 4.65 3.59 -2.67
CA GLY A 23 3.41 4.26 -2.29
C GLY A 23 3.25 4.34 -0.79
N VAL A 24 2.29 5.18 -0.38
CA VAL A 24 1.92 5.28 1.02
C VAL A 24 0.62 4.51 1.26
N ILE A 25 0.61 3.74 2.33
CA ILE A 25 -0.55 2.94 2.71
C ILE A 25 -1.62 3.85 3.29
N PHE A 26 -2.84 3.80 2.72
CA PHE A 26 -3.95 4.56 3.27
C PHE A 26 -5.11 3.68 3.76
N ASP A 27 -5.07 2.37 3.49
CA ASP A 27 -6.05 1.44 4.02
C ASP A 27 -5.48 0.02 3.99
N VAL A 28 -5.99 -0.85 4.86
CA VAL A 28 -5.53 -2.23 5.00
C VAL A 28 -6.73 -3.15 5.07
N ASP A 29 -6.74 -4.19 4.24
CA ASP A 29 -7.71 -5.29 4.34
C ASP A 29 -7.02 -6.48 4.98
N PRO A 30 -7.60 -7.11 6.00
CA PRO A 30 -6.94 -8.24 6.67
C PRO A 30 -6.77 -9.47 5.77
N VAL A 31 -7.64 -9.62 4.77
CA VAL A 31 -7.54 -10.64 3.73
C VAL A 31 -7.97 -10.02 2.42
N PHE A 32 -7.73 -10.73 1.31
CA PHE A 32 -8.12 -10.25 -0.01
C PHE A 32 -9.59 -9.84 -0.04
N SER A 33 -9.86 -8.64 -0.48
CA SER A 33 -11.22 -8.07 -0.55
C SER A 33 -11.39 -7.32 -1.88
N ASN A 34 -11.38 -8.07 -2.97
CA ASN A 34 -11.59 -7.54 -4.30
C ASN A 34 -12.19 -8.67 -5.14
N THR A 35 -12.34 -8.46 -6.44
CA THR A 35 -12.98 -9.45 -7.31
C THR A 35 -12.02 -10.57 -7.70
N GLU A 36 -12.61 -11.70 -8.06
CA GLU A 36 -11.84 -12.82 -8.58
C GLU A 36 -11.13 -12.42 -9.88
N GLU A 37 -11.77 -11.63 -10.71
CA GLU A 37 -11.18 -11.13 -11.95
C GLU A 37 -9.92 -10.32 -11.66
N TYR A 38 -9.95 -9.49 -10.62
CA TYR A 38 -8.78 -8.73 -10.23
C TYR A 38 -7.65 -9.67 -9.82
N TRP A 39 -7.96 -10.67 -8.99
CA TRP A 39 -6.96 -11.63 -8.52
C TRP A 39 -6.32 -12.39 -9.68
N LEU A 40 -7.15 -12.84 -10.62
CA LEU A 40 -6.67 -13.56 -11.80
C LEU A 40 -5.89 -12.66 -12.76
N SER A 41 -6.08 -11.34 -12.68
CA SER A 41 -5.31 -10.39 -13.52
C SER A 41 -3.87 -10.21 -13.03
N ILE A 42 -3.59 -10.60 -11.79
CA ILE A 42 -2.22 -10.53 -11.27
C ILE A 42 -1.38 -11.61 -11.98
N PRO A 43 -0.20 -11.26 -12.49
CA PRO A 43 0.65 -12.25 -13.16
C PRO A 43 0.89 -13.46 -12.27
N GLU A 44 0.81 -14.64 -12.85
CA GLU A 44 0.85 -15.89 -12.10
C GLU A 44 2.09 -16.04 -11.23
N ASN A 45 3.23 -15.58 -11.71
CA ASN A 45 4.50 -15.71 -10.99
C ASN A 45 4.58 -14.87 -9.72
N ILE A 46 3.71 -13.86 -9.58
CA ILE A 46 3.65 -13.02 -8.36
C ILE A 46 2.26 -13.02 -7.73
N ARG A 47 1.33 -13.86 -8.24
CA ARG A 47 -0.03 -13.91 -7.71
C ARG A 47 -0.01 -14.47 -6.29
N PRO A 48 -0.47 -13.67 -5.32
CA PRO A 48 -0.40 -14.05 -3.91
C PRO A 48 -1.57 -14.93 -3.52
N HIS A 49 -1.41 -15.68 -2.42
CA HIS A 49 -2.57 -16.31 -1.80
C HIS A 49 -3.44 -15.22 -1.16
N LYS A 50 -4.74 -15.49 -1.06
CA LYS A 50 -5.71 -14.49 -0.61
C LYS A 50 -5.75 -14.30 0.90
N ASN A 51 -5.23 -15.26 1.66
CA ASN A 51 -5.31 -15.23 3.12
C ASN A 51 -4.09 -14.54 3.72
N GLN A 52 -4.00 -13.25 3.45
CA GLN A 52 -2.96 -12.39 4.00
C GLN A 52 -3.43 -10.94 3.88
N PRO A 53 -2.83 -10.00 4.61
CA PRO A 53 -3.19 -8.60 4.45
C PRO A 53 -2.92 -8.07 3.05
N PHE A 54 -3.84 -7.23 2.57
CA PHE A 54 -3.70 -6.48 1.33
C PHE A 54 -3.79 -5.00 1.65
N TYR A 55 -3.01 -4.20 0.95
CA TYR A 55 -2.84 -2.78 1.25
C TYR A 55 -3.29 -1.93 0.08
N HIS A 56 -4.01 -0.85 0.42
CA HIS A 56 -4.39 0.18 -0.54
C HIS A 56 -3.33 1.28 -0.50
N LEU A 57 -2.72 1.57 -1.63
CA LEU A 57 -1.60 2.50 -1.72
C LEU A 57 -1.95 3.69 -2.61
N LEU A 58 -1.54 4.88 -2.17
CA LEU A 58 -1.34 5.98 -3.10
C LEU A 58 0.05 5.79 -3.68
N ALA A 59 0.10 5.35 -4.94
CA ALA A 59 1.32 4.86 -5.55
C ALA A 59 1.85 5.80 -6.61
N GLU A 60 3.15 5.72 -6.83
CA GLU A 60 3.82 6.47 -7.89
C GLU A 60 4.91 5.61 -8.51
N ASN A 61 5.13 5.83 -9.81
CA ASN A 61 6.33 5.38 -10.50
C ASN A 61 6.97 6.59 -11.17
N GLU A 62 7.94 6.37 -12.05
CA GLU A 62 8.63 7.47 -12.74
C GLU A 62 7.68 8.37 -13.53
N ASP A 63 6.60 7.79 -14.06
CA ASP A 63 5.78 8.44 -15.07
C ASP A 63 4.39 8.84 -14.58
N SER A 64 3.89 8.22 -13.52
CA SER A 64 2.47 8.39 -13.16
C SER A 64 2.21 8.17 -11.68
N SER A 65 1.02 8.60 -11.27
CA SER A 65 0.47 8.38 -9.93
C SER A 65 -0.84 7.62 -10.08
N TYR A 66 -1.08 6.67 -9.18
CA TYR A 66 -2.28 5.83 -9.25
C TYR A 66 -2.57 5.21 -7.90
N VAL A 67 -3.68 4.49 -7.79
CA VAL A 67 -4.01 3.71 -6.60
C VAL A 67 -3.69 2.25 -6.88
N ALA A 68 -2.96 1.62 -5.98
CA ALA A 68 -2.58 0.21 -6.12
C ALA A 68 -3.13 -0.61 -4.97
N TYR A 69 -3.41 -1.87 -5.23
CA TYR A 69 -3.89 -2.84 -4.23
C TYR A 69 -2.91 -4.01 -4.24
N VAL A 70 -2.15 -4.17 -3.15
CA VAL A 70 -0.99 -5.07 -3.15
C VAL A 70 -0.98 -5.93 -1.90
N SER A 71 -0.68 -7.21 -2.08
CA SER A 71 -0.52 -8.15 -0.98
C SER A 71 0.73 -7.87 -0.16
N GLU A 72 0.67 -8.24 1.10
CA GLU A 72 1.81 -8.06 2.02
C GLU A 72 3.08 -8.72 1.50
N GLN A 73 2.96 -9.91 0.91
CA GLN A 73 4.14 -10.65 0.43
C GLN A 73 4.89 -9.92 -0.69
N ASN A 74 4.21 -9.01 -1.39
CA ASN A 74 4.79 -8.29 -2.52
C ASN A 74 5.30 -6.91 -2.15
N LEU A 75 5.31 -6.56 -0.87
CA LEU A 75 5.74 -5.25 -0.40
C LEU A 75 6.97 -5.34 0.50
N LEU A 76 7.80 -4.31 0.41
CA LEU A 76 8.95 -4.09 1.26
C LEU A 76 8.88 -2.68 1.82
N PRO A 77 9.45 -2.44 3.02
CA PRO A 77 9.54 -1.06 3.51
C PRO A 77 10.35 -0.21 2.54
N ASP A 78 9.91 1.04 2.33
CA ASP A 78 10.71 2.00 1.57
C ASP A 78 11.80 2.56 2.47
N ASP A 79 13.02 2.56 1.99
CA ASP A 79 14.17 3.00 2.77
C ASP A 79 14.75 4.35 2.30
N THR A 80 14.06 5.01 1.36
CA THR A 80 14.56 6.29 0.82
C THR A 80 14.34 7.45 1.78
N GLY A 81 13.34 7.35 2.66
CA GLY A 81 12.95 8.45 3.54
C GLY A 81 12.27 9.60 2.81
N GLN A 82 11.90 9.43 1.55
CA GLN A 82 11.31 10.48 0.73
C GLN A 82 9.79 10.39 0.71
N PRO A 83 9.09 11.54 0.63
CA PRO A 83 7.64 11.52 0.48
C PRO A 83 7.22 10.93 -0.86
N VAL A 84 5.94 10.59 -0.96
CA VAL A 84 5.33 10.09 -2.18
C VAL A 84 4.74 11.28 -2.94
N GLY A 85 5.04 11.39 -4.24
CA GLY A 85 4.58 12.51 -5.06
C GLY A 85 3.16 12.34 -5.60
N HIS A 86 2.27 11.72 -4.83
CA HIS A 86 0.90 11.50 -5.26
C HIS A 86 0.04 12.72 -4.94
N PRO A 87 -0.77 13.22 -5.91
CA PRO A 87 -1.55 14.43 -5.68
C PRO A 87 -2.60 14.33 -4.59
N GLN A 88 -3.06 13.11 -4.26
CA GLN A 88 -4.06 12.91 -3.22
C GLN A 88 -3.46 12.74 -1.82
N ALA A 89 -2.15 12.69 -1.70
CA ALA A 89 -1.50 12.46 -0.40
C ALA A 89 -1.88 13.54 0.61
N SER A 90 -1.87 14.82 0.18
CA SER A 90 -2.21 15.93 1.08
C SER A 90 -3.69 15.99 1.46
N MET A 91 -4.55 15.26 0.76
CA MET A 91 -5.98 15.18 1.10
C MET A 91 -6.24 14.20 2.23
N ILE A 92 -5.41 13.17 2.33
CA ILE A 92 -5.57 12.10 3.31
C ILE A 92 -4.64 12.29 4.52
N PHE A 93 -3.44 12.79 4.26
CA PHE A 93 -2.41 12.94 5.29
C PHE A 93 -2.12 14.42 5.52
N GLU A 94 -1.87 14.77 6.79
CA GLU A 94 -1.58 16.17 7.14
C GLU A 94 -0.08 16.46 7.20
N SER A 95 0.75 15.44 7.40
CA SER A 95 2.20 15.66 7.54
C SER A 95 2.98 14.41 7.17
N PHE A 96 4.24 14.65 6.80
CA PHE A 96 5.20 13.59 6.55
C PHE A 96 6.43 13.89 7.38
N ARG A 97 6.85 12.93 8.20
CA ARG A 97 8.00 13.13 9.07
C ARG A 97 8.70 11.80 9.32
N GLY A 98 10.02 11.77 9.10
CA GLY A 98 10.80 10.59 9.38
C GLY A 98 10.42 9.38 8.53
N GLY A 99 10.01 9.61 7.28
CA GLY A 99 9.61 8.54 6.39
C GLY A 99 8.19 8.02 6.62
N HIS A 100 7.39 8.75 7.39
CA HIS A 100 6.05 8.29 7.78
C HIS A 100 5.03 9.41 7.66
N TYR A 101 3.84 9.07 7.18
CA TYR A 101 2.72 10.01 7.05
C TYR A 101 1.77 9.87 8.22
N THR A 102 1.16 11.00 8.61
CA THR A 102 0.15 11.05 9.66
C THR A 102 -1.20 11.38 9.03
N LEU A 103 -2.22 10.57 9.34
CA LEU A 103 -3.58 10.82 8.85
C LEU A 103 -4.12 12.15 9.33
N ARG A 104 -4.89 12.82 8.48
CA ARG A 104 -5.64 13.99 8.89
C ARG A 104 -6.71 13.58 9.90
N PRO A 105 -6.99 14.43 10.90
CA PRO A 105 -8.10 14.17 11.82
C PRO A 105 -9.42 14.01 11.04
N GLY A 106 -10.22 13.03 11.45
CA GLY A 106 -11.51 12.77 10.82
C GLY A 106 -11.45 11.86 9.61
N ILE A 107 -10.26 11.47 9.16
CA ILE A 107 -10.08 10.50 8.10
C ILE A 107 -9.64 9.18 8.73
N GLY A 108 -10.28 8.11 8.34
CA GLY A 108 -10.08 6.83 8.96
C GLY A 108 -10.87 6.73 10.25
N HIS A 109 -10.51 5.88 11.13
CA HIS A 109 -11.30 5.58 12.32
C HIS A 109 -10.50 5.42 13.56
#